data_0c4115aabbc10dae3a4ac444fb912805
#
_entry.id   0c4115aabbc10dae3a4ac444fb912805
#
_cell.length_a   1.000
_cell.length_b   1.000
_cell.length_c   1.000
_cell.angle_alpha   90.00
_cell.angle_beta   90.00
_cell.angle_gamma   90.00
#
_symmetry.space_group_name_H-M   'P 1'
#
loop_
_entity.id
_entity.type
_entity.pdbx_description
1 polymer ?
#
loop_
_entity_poly.entity_id
_entity_poly.type
_entity_poly.pdbx_seq_one_letter_code
_entity_poly.pdbx_strand_id
1 'polypeptide(L)'
;MRSTLLSFALLAALCGCAHADDPSRSAAGAADASTAHPLNLSEADVAGLQARMASGQSSSLQLTRAYLQRIAGIDRAGPRLNAVIELNPQAEADARALDAERKAGHVRGPLHGIPVLLKDNIDALPMVNSAGSLALAEFRPARDAFMVQRLRTAGAVILGKTNLSEWANFRSTQSSSGWSGRGGLTRNPYALDRNPCGSSAGTGAAIAASLATVGIGTETDGSITCPTSVNGLVGLKPTVGLISRDGIIPISASQDTAGPMTRSVADAAAVLQAIAAPDPQDPATAKAPATSVDYLAHLKPDSLRGARLGLLRNPLREDPTIAAVLDRAVQTLRAAGATVVETALVTDGKWDAAEQMVLLVEFKAGLNAYLQNHHAP
;
A
#
# COMPACT_ATOMS: atom_id res chain seq x y z
N MET A 1 -28.66 -44.02 -40.57
CA MET A 1 -29.20 -45.34 -40.15
C MET A 1 -29.33 -45.30 -38.64
N ARG A 2 -30.60 -45.39 -38.17
CA ARG A 2 -31.15 -45.99 -36.95
C ARG A 2 -30.44 -45.64 -35.63
N SER A 3 -30.93 -44.73 -34.77
CA SER A 3 -32.10 -44.88 -33.87
C SER A 3 -31.94 -45.97 -32.82
N THR A 4 -31.86 -45.58 -31.53
CA THR A 4 -32.72 -46.16 -30.49
C THR A 4 -32.67 -45.32 -29.21
N LEU A 5 -33.84 -44.77 -28.85
CA LEU A 5 -34.25 -44.28 -27.53
C LEU A 5 -34.48 -45.45 -26.59
N LEU A 6 -34.16 -45.30 -25.31
CA LEU A 6 -34.79 -46.09 -24.25
C LEU A 6 -35.11 -45.18 -23.06
N SER A 7 -36.40 -44.92 -22.91
CA SER A 7 -37.08 -44.40 -21.71
C SER A 7 -37.23 -45.50 -20.68
N PHE A 8 -37.02 -45.23 -19.39
CA PHE A 8 -37.67 -46.00 -18.30
C PHE A 8 -38.29 -45.07 -17.30
N ALA A 9 -39.56 -45.29 -17.08
CA ALA A 9 -40.43 -44.57 -16.18
C ALA A 9 -40.63 -45.35 -14.86
N LEU A 10 -40.80 -44.56 -13.81
CA LEU A 10 -41.70 -44.72 -12.65
C LEU A 10 -41.69 -46.03 -11.85
N LEU A 11 -41.47 -45.88 -10.53
CA LEU A 11 -42.42 -46.43 -9.52
C LEU A 11 -42.26 -45.66 -8.19
N ALA A 12 -43.35 -45.06 -7.72
CA ALA A 12 -43.51 -44.50 -6.39
C ALA A 12 -43.89 -45.62 -5.40
N ALA A 13 -43.35 -45.61 -4.20
CA ALA A 13 -43.88 -46.37 -3.06
C ALA A 13 -43.94 -45.43 -1.83
N LEU A 14 -45.12 -45.07 -1.47
CA LEU A 14 -45.54 -44.47 -0.20
C LEU A 14 -45.41 -45.52 0.92
N CYS A 15 -44.69 -45.23 1.98
CA CYS A 15 -44.87 -45.85 3.30
C CYS A 15 -44.80 -44.76 4.34
N GLY A 16 -45.93 -44.41 4.90
CA GLY A 16 -46.07 -43.56 6.07
C GLY A 16 -45.79 -44.40 7.33
N CYS A 17 -45.03 -43.84 8.25
CA CYS A 17 -45.03 -44.22 9.66
C CYS A 17 -45.01 -42.93 10.48
N ALA A 18 -46.12 -42.69 11.15
CA ALA A 18 -46.24 -41.70 12.22
C ALA A 18 -45.36 -42.12 13.40
N HIS A 19 -44.56 -41.23 13.95
CA HIS A 19 -44.01 -41.36 15.30
C HIS A 19 -44.15 -40.03 16.03
N ALA A 20 -44.56 -40.17 17.25
CA ALA A 20 -45.05 -39.19 18.22
C ALA A 20 -44.04 -38.06 18.54
N ASP A 21 -44.61 -36.91 18.84
CA ASP A 21 -43.97 -35.74 19.44
C ASP A 21 -43.32 -36.05 20.79
N ASP A 22 -42.02 -35.71 20.90
CA ASP A 22 -41.31 -35.57 22.17
C ASP A 22 -41.01 -34.09 22.42
N PRO A 23 -41.64 -33.42 23.41
CA PRO A 23 -41.49 -31.98 23.65
C PRO A 23 -40.34 -31.69 24.64
N SER A 24 -39.12 -32.17 24.36
CA SER A 24 -37.96 -31.84 25.22
C SER A 24 -36.66 -31.73 24.41
N ARG A 25 -36.60 -30.82 23.42
CA ARG A 25 -35.35 -30.29 22.94
C ARG A 25 -35.38 -28.77 23.03
N SER A 26 -34.81 -28.35 24.15
CA SER A 26 -34.36 -27.02 24.49
C SER A 26 -33.79 -26.27 23.30
N ALA A 27 -34.30 -25.06 23.10
CA ALA A 27 -33.76 -24.06 22.18
C ALA A 27 -32.30 -23.73 22.54
N ALA A 28 -31.35 -24.30 21.82
CA ALA A 28 -29.97 -23.85 21.80
C ALA A 28 -29.75 -23.06 20.51
N GLY A 29 -29.69 -21.73 20.69
CA GLY A 29 -28.89 -20.85 19.89
C GLY A 29 -29.09 -20.92 18.38
N ALA A 30 -30.12 -20.29 17.82
CA ALA A 30 -30.04 -19.72 16.49
C ALA A 30 -28.97 -18.60 16.56
N ALA A 31 -27.71 -18.92 16.23
CA ALA A 31 -26.72 -17.93 15.94
C ALA A 31 -27.26 -17.12 14.76
N ASP A 32 -27.51 -15.87 15.03
CA ASP A 32 -27.93 -14.84 14.11
C ASP A 32 -26.96 -14.83 12.92
N ALA A 33 -27.28 -15.52 11.86
CA ALA A 33 -26.67 -15.35 10.55
C ALA A 33 -27.20 -14.03 9.98
N SER A 34 -26.79 -12.94 10.64
CA SER A 34 -26.90 -11.61 10.09
C SER A 34 -26.39 -11.69 8.65
N THR A 35 -27.25 -11.44 7.69
CA THR A 35 -26.93 -11.22 6.28
C THR A 35 -26.09 -9.94 6.19
N ALA A 36 -24.82 -10.02 6.63
CA ALA A 36 -23.88 -8.96 6.52
C ALA A 36 -23.63 -8.73 5.02
N HIS A 37 -24.22 -7.67 4.49
CA HIS A 37 -23.85 -7.19 3.16
C HIS A 37 -22.34 -7.11 3.08
N PRO A 38 -21.72 -7.62 1.98
CA PRO A 38 -20.27 -7.59 1.85
C PRO A 38 -19.79 -6.13 2.00
N LEU A 39 -18.79 -5.92 2.84
CA LEU A 39 -18.19 -4.61 3.08
C LEU A 39 -17.70 -4.04 1.74
N ASN A 40 -18.31 -2.95 1.29
CA ASN A 40 -17.79 -2.22 0.12
C ASN A 40 -16.52 -1.48 0.54
N LEU A 41 -15.37 -1.97 0.10
CA LEU A 41 -14.05 -1.40 0.34
C LEU A 41 -13.49 -0.65 -0.88
N SER A 42 -14.26 -0.57 -1.97
CA SER A 42 -13.85 0.25 -3.13
C SER A 42 -13.75 1.70 -2.68
N GLU A 43 -12.61 2.32 -2.98
CA GLU A 43 -12.32 3.72 -2.64
C GLU A 43 -12.45 4.08 -1.14
N ALA A 44 -12.46 3.08 -0.23
CA ALA A 44 -12.60 3.34 1.20
C ALA A 44 -11.36 4.07 1.75
N ASP A 45 -11.57 5.20 2.42
CA ASP A 45 -10.54 6.01 3.07
C ASP A 45 -10.42 5.71 4.57
N VAL A 46 -9.33 6.18 5.18
CA VAL A 46 -9.05 5.98 6.60
C VAL A 46 -10.16 6.56 7.48
N ALA A 47 -10.62 7.76 7.20
CA ALA A 47 -11.63 8.44 8.02
C ALA A 47 -12.98 7.71 7.98
N GLY A 48 -13.44 7.28 6.80
CA GLY A 48 -14.66 6.51 6.64
C GLY A 48 -14.60 5.15 7.34
N LEU A 49 -13.46 4.45 7.25
CA LEU A 49 -13.26 3.19 7.96
C LEU A 49 -13.20 3.37 9.47
N GLN A 50 -12.57 4.44 9.97
CA GLN A 50 -12.59 4.79 11.39
C GLN A 50 -14.01 5.06 11.89
N ALA A 51 -14.82 5.81 11.13
CA ALA A 51 -16.21 6.07 11.48
C ALA A 51 -17.04 4.79 11.57
N ARG A 52 -16.85 3.86 10.61
CA ARG A 52 -17.51 2.54 10.65
C ARG A 52 -17.09 1.69 11.85
N MET A 53 -15.81 1.69 12.21
CA MET A 53 -15.33 0.97 13.40
C MET A 53 -15.82 1.62 14.70
N ALA A 54 -15.88 2.94 14.76
CA ALA A 54 -16.38 3.68 15.93
C ALA A 54 -17.87 3.46 16.16
N SER A 55 -18.67 3.33 15.09
CA SER A 55 -20.11 3.05 15.18
C SER A 55 -20.46 1.55 15.36
N GLY A 56 -19.45 0.67 15.32
CA GLY A 56 -19.67 -0.78 15.37
C GLY A 56 -20.21 -1.41 14.08
N GLN A 57 -20.27 -0.65 12.98
CA GLN A 57 -20.67 -1.17 11.66
C GLN A 57 -19.63 -2.11 11.05
N SER A 58 -18.39 -2.01 11.47
CA SER A 58 -17.34 -2.95 11.12
C SER A 58 -16.30 -3.04 12.23
N SER A 59 -15.43 -4.05 12.15
CA SER A 59 -14.28 -4.20 13.02
C SER A 59 -13.00 -4.28 12.19
N SER A 60 -11.84 -4.08 12.83
CA SER A 60 -10.55 -4.25 12.19
C SER A 60 -10.39 -5.66 11.61
N LEU A 61 -10.85 -6.69 12.32
CA LEU A 61 -10.85 -8.06 11.85
C LEU A 61 -11.71 -8.25 10.58
N GLN A 62 -12.90 -7.65 10.55
CA GLN A 62 -13.78 -7.72 9.38
C GLN A 62 -13.15 -7.01 8.18
N LEU A 63 -12.54 -5.83 8.38
CA LEU A 63 -11.82 -5.11 7.33
C LEU A 63 -10.64 -5.94 6.81
N THR A 64 -9.83 -6.49 7.71
CA THR A 64 -8.68 -7.33 7.36
C THR A 64 -9.11 -8.52 6.50
N ARG A 65 -10.13 -9.26 6.92
CA ARG A 65 -10.67 -10.40 6.16
C ARG A 65 -11.22 -10.00 4.80
N ALA A 66 -11.93 -8.90 4.74
CA ALA A 66 -12.49 -8.42 3.48
C ALA A 66 -11.39 -8.01 2.48
N TYR A 67 -10.29 -7.39 2.94
CA TYR A 67 -9.13 -7.12 2.09
C TYR A 67 -8.40 -8.40 1.67
N LEU A 68 -8.22 -9.38 2.56
CA LEU A 68 -7.63 -10.67 2.20
C LEU A 68 -8.47 -11.40 1.13
N GLN A 69 -9.81 -11.35 1.23
CA GLN A 69 -10.70 -11.90 0.20
C GLN A 69 -10.56 -11.16 -1.14
N ARG A 70 -10.44 -9.82 -1.13
CA ARG A 70 -10.20 -9.04 -2.34
C ARG A 70 -8.86 -9.41 -2.99
N ILE A 71 -7.81 -9.57 -2.20
CA ILE A 71 -6.50 -10.02 -2.69
C ILE A 71 -6.63 -11.40 -3.35
N ALA A 72 -7.32 -12.34 -2.72
CA ALA A 72 -7.54 -13.66 -3.29
C ALA A 72 -8.30 -13.61 -4.63
N GLY A 73 -9.33 -12.76 -4.74
CA GLY A 73 -10.20 -12.67 -5.92
C GLY A 73 -9.69 -11.81 -7.06
N ILE A 74 -8.88 -10.79 -6.77
CA ILE A 74 -8.43 -9.78 -7.76
C ILE A 74 -6.94 -9.91 -8.07
N ASP A 75 -6.12 -10.15 -7.04
CA ASP A 75 -4.67 -10.21 -7.19
C ASP A 75 -4.17 -11.60 -7.58
N ARG A 76 -4.69 -12.64 -6.92
CA ARG A 76 -4.29 -14.05 -7.16
C ARG A 76 -5.14 -14.74 -8.21
N ALA A 77 -6.40 -14.35 -8.33
CA ALA A 77 -7.35 -14.86 -9.33
C ALA A 77 -7.93 -13.69 -10.14
N GLY A 78 -8.93 -13.93 -10.99
CA GLY A 78 -9.54 -12.91 -11.84
C GLY A 78 -8.50 -12.17 -12.69
N PRO A 79 -8.35 -10.83 -12.53
CA PRO A 79 -7.38 -10.00 -13.28
C PRO A 79 -5.92 -10.42 -13.08
N ARG A 80 -5.59 -11.05 -11.96
CA ARG A 80 -4.22 -11.46 -11.60
C ARG A 80 -3.24 -10.31 -11.66
N LEU A 81 -3.43 -9.34 -10.79
CA LEU A 81 -2.60 -8.13 -10.77
C LEU A 81 -1.16 -8.41 -10.36
N ASN A 82 -0.92 -9.47 -9.58
CA ASN A 82 0.41 -9.79 -9.02
C ASN A 82 1.02 -8.63 -8.22
N ALA A 83 0.18 -7.89 -7.53
CA ALA A 83 0.58 -6.73 -6.76
C ALA A 83 1.06 -7.08 -5.35
N VAL A 84 0.54 -8.18 -4.76
CA VAL A 84 0.88 -8.65 -3.41
C VAL A 84 1.77 -9.89 -3.52
N ILE A 85 2.98 -9.82 -2.96
CA ILE A 85 3.96 -10.91 -3.04
C ILE A 85 3.88 -11.87 -1.85
N GLU A 86 3.51 -11.35 -0.66
CA GLU A 86 3.39 -12.14 0.57
C GLU A 86 2.31 -11.56 1.48
N LEU A 87 1.56 -12.42 2.17
CA LEU A 87 0.58 -12.02 3.18
C LEU A 87 1.14 -12.25 4.58
N ASN A 88 0.81 -11.34 5.51
CA ASN A 88 1.17 -11.50 6.90
C ASN A 88 0.27 -12.56 7.57
N PRO A 89 0.82 -13.69 8.03
CA PRO A 89 0.04 -14.72 8.69
C PRO A 89 -0.56 -14.28 10.03
N GLN A 90 -0.06 -13.18 10.62
CA GLN A 90 -0.54 -12.64 11.89
C GLN A 90 -1.59 -11.53 11.72
N ALA A 91 -1.90 -11.09 10.50
CA ALA A 91 -2.77 -9.93 10.25
C ALA A 91 -4.14 -10.02 10.95
N GLU A 92 -4.78 -11.20 10.96
CA GLU A 92 -6.05 -11.39 11.67
C GLU A 92 -5.90 -11.38 13.18
N ALA A 93 -4.80 -11.90 13.72
CA ALA A 93 -4.54 -11.87 15.16
C ALA A 93 -4.29 -10.45 15.65
N ASP A 94 -3.48 -9.69 14.89
CA ASP A 94 -3.20 -8.27 15.16
C ASP A 94 -4.51 -7.46 15.13
N ALA A 95 -5.36 -7.70 14.12
CA ALA A 95 -6.64 -7.02 13.99
C ALA A 95 -7.60 -7.31 15.16
N ARG A 96 -7.65 -8.57 15.65
CA ARG A 96 -8.45 -8.93 16.85
C ARG A 96 -7.95 -8.23 18.10
N ALA A 97 -6.64 -8.12 18.28
CA ALA A 97 -6.05 -7.42 19.42
C ALA A 97 -6.45 -5.93 19.42
N LEU A 98 -6.39 -5.29 18.25
CA LEU A 98 -6.78 -3.88 18.06
C LEU A 98 -8.29 -3.66 18.25
N ASP A 99 -9.14 -4.62 17.84
CA ASP A 99 -10.58 -4.58 18.14
C ASP A 99 -10.83 -4.65 19.65
N ALA A 100 -10.07 -5.47 20.37
CA ALA A 100 -10.17 -5.57 21.84
C ALA A 100 -9.72 -4.25 22.52
N GLU A 101 -8.63 -3.63 22.05
CA GLU A 101 -8.20 -2.30 22.53
C GLU A 101 -9.27 -1.24 22.29
N ARG A 102 -9.85 -1.18 21.10
CA ARG A 102 -10.95 -0.25 20.77
C ARG A 102 -12.15 -0.46 21.70
N LYS A 103 -12.53 -1.72 21.94
CA LYS A 103 -13.62 -2.06 22.86
C LYS A 103 -13.33 -1.61 24.29
N ALA A 104 -12.06 -1.62 24.70
CA ALA A 104 -11.62 -1.11 26.00
C ALA A 104 -11.46 0.43 26.04
N GLY A 105 -11.82 1.14 24.96
CA GLY A 105 -11.70 2.60 24.86
C GLY A 105 -10.33 3.11 24.43
N HIS A 106 -9.42 2.21 24.05
CA HIS A 106 -8.05 2.59 23.63
C HIS A 106 -7.97 2.63 22.11
N VAL A 107 -8.00 3.83 21.53
CA VAL A 107 -7.75 4.09 20.09
C VAL A 107 -6.45 4.85 19.95
N ARG A 108 -5.46 4.24 19.31
CA ARG A 108 -4.08 4.77 19.24
C ARG A 108 -3.93 5.95 18.27
N GLY A 109 -4.91 6.18 17.38
CA GLY A 109 -4.89 7.25 16.40
C GLY A 109 -5.59 6.90 15.09
N PRO A 110 -5.40 7.70 14.04
CA PRO A 110 -6.12 7.54 12.75
C PRO A 110 -5.90 6.17 12.10
N LEU A 111 -4.74 5.54 12.31
CA LEU A 111 -4.43 4.25 11.70
C LEU A 111 -4.82 3.03 12.56
N HIS A 112 -5.44 3.21 13.72
CA HIS A 112 -5.81 2.11 14.61
C HIS A 112 -6.80 1.15 13.94
N GLY A 113 -6.36 -0.09 13.69
CA GLY A 113 -7.15 -1.13 13.02
C GLY A 113 -7.19 -1.02 11.49
N ILE A 114 -6.43 -0.12 10.88
CA ILE A 114 -6.39 0.08 9.42
C ILE A 114 -5.39 -0.86 8.76
N PRO A 115 -5.80 -1.67 7.75
CA PRO A 115 -4.91 -2.53 7.00
C PRO A 115 -3.97 -1.75 6.06
N VAL A 116 -2.67 -2.06 6.14
CA VAL A 116 -1.57 -1.43 5.41
C VAL A 116 -0.76 -2.48 4.65
N LEU A 117 -0.38 -2.18 3.40
CA LEU A 117 0.57 -2.97 2.60
C LEU A 117 1.92 -2.26 2.52
N LEU A 118 3.01 -3.04 2.57
CA LEU A 118 4.39 -2.55 2.54
C LEU A 118 5.14 -3.08 1.33
N LYS A 119 5.95 -2.25 0.68
CA LYS A 119 6.85 -2.71 -0.39
C LYS A 119 7.85 -3.76 0.13
N ASP A 120 8.17 -4.76 -0.71
CA ASP A 120 9.00 -5.91 -0.31
C ASP A 120 10.52 -5.61 -0.26
N ASN A 121 10.88 -4.40 0.08
CA ASN A 121 12.22 -4.00 0.51
C ASN A 121 12.23 -3.39 1.93
N ILE A 122 11.12 -3.50 2.67
CA ILE A 122 10.94 -2.96 4.02
C ILE A 122 10.84 -4.14 4.98
N ASP A 123 11.69 -4.20 6.00
CA ASP A 123 11.67 -5.23 7.03
C ASP A 123 10.37 -5.21 7.83
N ALA A 124 9.66 -6.33 7.85
CA ALA A 124 8.40 -6.46 8.58
C ALA A 124 8.17 -7.91 9.04
N LEU A 125 8.25 -8.15 10.33
CA LEU A 125 8.02 -9.48 10.91
C LEU A 125 6.55 -9.92 10.75
N PRO A 126 6.34 -11.25 10.56
CA PRO A 126 7.31 -12.34 10.40
C PRO A 126 7.66 -12.64 8.94
N MET A 127 7.39 -11.71 8.03
CA MET A 127 7.48 -11.89 6.59
C MET A 127 8.93 -11.83 6.07
N VAL A 128 9.12 -12.40 4.89
CA VAL A 128 10.39 -12.30 4.13
C VAL A 128 10.61 -10.85 3.67
N ASN A 129 11.86 -10.42 3.57
CA ASN A 129 12.26 -9.17 2.94
C ASN A 129 13.24 -9.45 1.80
N SER A 130 12.73 -9.53 0.57
CA SER A 130 13.50 -10.09 -0.55
C SER A 130 13.93 -9.09 -1.62
N ALA A 131 13.47 -7.84 -1.56
CA ALA A 131 13.59 -6.91 -2.69
C ALA A 131 13.09 -7.53 -4.03
N GLY A 132 12.15 -8.50 -3.96
CA GLY A 132 11.66 -9.28 -5.10
C GLY A 132 12.65 -10.32 -5.63
N SER A 133 13.84 -10.46 -5.06
CA SER A 133 14.89 -11.34 -5.54
C SER A 133 14.76 -12.75 -4.96
N LEU A 134 15.07 -13.74 -5.79
CA LEU A 134 15.20 -15.13 -5.34
C LEU A 134 16.40 -15.35 -4.42
N ALA A 135 17.42 -14.49 -4.49
CA ALA A 135 18.59 -14.54 -3.59
C ALA A 135 18.22 -14.34 -2.11
N LEU A 136 17.16 -13.58 -1.83
CA LEU A 136 16.66 -13.31 -0.48
C LEU A 136 15.28 -13.94 -0.23
N ALA A 137 14.85 -14.94 -1.02
CA ALA A 137 13.51 -15.52 -0.93
C ALA A 137 13.19 -16.17 0.42
N GLU A 138 14.21 -16.58 1.17
CA GLU A 138 14.11 -17.20 2.51
C GLU A 138 14.54 -16.24 3.63
N PHE A 139 15.03 -15.04 3.29
CA PHE A 139 15.55 -14.12 4.29
C PHE A 139 14.43 -13.47 5.10
N ARG A 140 14.44 -13.70 6.41
CA ARG A 140 13.54 -13.07 7.38
C ARG A 140 14.34 -12.13 8.26
N PRO A 141 13.99 -10.84 8.30
CA PRO A 141 14.68 -9.88 9.17
C PRO A 141 14.49 -10.26 10.64
N ALA A 142 15.44 -9.88 11.48
CA ALA A 142 15.37 -10.14 12.92
C ALA A 142 14.42 -9.17 13.66
N ARG A 143 14.07 -8.05 13.04
CA ARG A 143 13.22 -7.01 13.59
C ARG A 143 12.48 -6.25 12.49
N ASP A 144 11.42 -5.56 12.89
CA ASP A 144 10.74 -4.60 12.01
C ASP A 144 11.65 -3.40 11.69
N ALA A 145 11.54 -2.84 10.50
CA ALA A 145 12.04 -1.51 10.17
C ALA A 145 11.47 -0.47 11.15
N PHE A 146 12.23 0.59 11.46
CA PHE A 146 11.78 1.61 12.40
C PHE A 146 10.40 2.18 12.03
N MET A 147 10.16 2.49 10.76
CA MET A 147 8.86 2.97 10.32
C MET A 147 7.74 1.94 10.50
N VAL A 148 8.02 0.64 10.41
CA VAL A 148 7.03 -0.44 10.65
C VAL A 148 6.69 -0.53 12.13
N GLN A 149 7.68 -0.38 13.02
CA GLN A 149 7.45 -0.26 14.47
C GLN A 149 6.53 0.93 14.77
N ARG A 150 6.74 2.06 14.10
CA ARG A 150 5.88 3.25 14.19
C ARG A 150 4.45 2.97 13.73
N LEU A 151 4.27 2.29 12.59
CA LEU A 151 2.95 1.89 12.10
C LEU A 151 2.22 0.99 13.10
N ARG A 152 2.91 -0.03 13.65
CA ARG A 152 2.31 -0.90 14.69
C ARG A 152 1.98 -0.13 15.97
N THR A 153 2.84 0.80 16.38
CA THR A 153 2.57 1.71 17.52
C THR A 153 1.33 2.55 17.28
N ALA A 154 1.10 3.03 16.06
CA ALA A 154 -0.10 3.75 15.65
C ALA A 154 -1.35 2.84 15.49
N GLY A 155 -1.18 1.52 15.68
CA GLY A 155 -2.26 0.54 15.59
C GLY A 155 -2.61 0.10 14.18
N ALA A 156 -1.72 0.28 13.21
CA ALA A 156 -1.92 -0.24 11.86
C ALA A 156 -1.81 -1.78 11.82
N VAL A 157 -2.65 -2.42 11.01
CA VAL A 157 -2.54 -3.85 10.72
C VAL A 157 -1.66 -4.04 9.49
N ILE A 158 -0.48 -4.63 9.66
CA ILE A 158 0.36 -4.96 8.50
C ILE A 158 -0.25 -6.17 7.79
N LEU A 159 -0.84 -5.92 6.61
CA LEU A 159 -1.59 -6.92 5.85
C LEU A 159 -0.68 -7.85 5.04
N GLY A 160 0.45 -7.31 4.55
CA GLY A 160 1.37 -8.07 3.71
C GLY A 160 2.42 -7.20 3.04
N LYS A 161 3.16 -7.83 2.14
CA LYS A 161 4.20 -7.22 1.31
C LYS A 161 3.73 -7.11 -0.13
N THR A 162 4.06 -6.02 -0.80
CA THR A 162 3.75 -5.80 -2.21
C THR A 162 4.95 -6.11 -3.09
N ASN A 163 4.66 -6.62 -4.29
CA ASN A 163 5.67 -6.81 -5.33
C ASN A 163 6.31 -5.46 -5.72
N LEU A 164 7.48 -5.54 -6.31
CA LEU A 164 8.25 -4.38 -6.73
C LEU A 164 9.06 -4.72 -7.99
N SER A 165 9.63 -3.71 -8.64
CA SER A 165 10.73 -3.98 -9.57
C SER A 165 11.92 -4.52 -8.79
N GLU A 166 12.45 -5.66 -9.20
CA GLU A 166 13.51 -6.37 -8.47
C GLU A 166 14.69 -5.46 -8.14
N TRP A 167 15.15 -5.46 -6.87
CA TRP A 167 16.16 -4.57 -6.32
C TRP A 167 15.84 -3.09 -6.57
N ALA A 168 14.55 -2.74 -6.53
CA ALA A 168 14.05 -1.39 -6.81
C ALA A 168 14.56 -0.80 -8.16
N ASN A 169 14.61 -1.63 -9.21
CA ASN A 169 15.18 -1.40 -10.55
C ASN A 169 16.71 -1.51 -10.64
N PHE A 170 17.43 -1.69 -9.53
CA PHE A 170 18.90 -1.80 -9.55
C PHE A 170 19.42 -3.21 -9.89
N ARG A 171 18.56 -4.11 -10.34
CA ARG A 171 18.96 -5.44 -10.85
C ARG A 171 19.85 -5.32 -12.10
N SER A 172 19.59 -4.39 -12.97
CA SER A 172 20.38 -4.12 -14.17
C SER A 172 20.04 -2.75 -14.75
N THR A 173 20.87 -2.27 -15.67
CA THR A 173 20.62 -1.03 -16.46
C THR A 173 19.42 -1.15 -17.40
N GLN A 174 18.87 -2.35 -17.59
CA GLN A 174 17.71 -2.65 -18.43
C GLN A 174 16.60 -3.31 -17.62
N SER A 175 16.45 -2.92 -16.35
CA SER A 175 15.38 -3.43 -15.49
C SER A 175 14.00 -3.06 -16.04
N SER A 176 13.07 -4.03 -15.96
CA SER A 176 11.67 -3.79 -16.30
C SER A 176 10.92 -3.42 -15.03
N SER A 177 10.30 -2.22 -14.99
CA SER A 177 9.46 -1.84 -13.86
C SER A 177 8.29 -2.80 -13.68
N GLY A 178 8.01 -3.13 -12.41
CA GLY A 178 6.92 -4.02 -12.02
C GLY A 178 7.25 -5.50 -12.08
N TRP A 179 8.42 -5.91 -12.56
CA TRP A 179 8.84 -7.31 -12.59
C TRP A 179 9.84 -7.63 -11.48
N SER A 180 9.67 -8.80 -10.87
CA SER A 180 10.64 -9.38 -9.95
C SER A 180 10.74 -10.90 -10.14
N GLY A 181 11.91 -11.47 -9.82
CA GLY A 181 12.12 -12.92 -9.90
C GLY A 181 11.21 -13.71 -8.96
N ARG A 182 10.92 -13.17 -7.77
CA ARG A 182 10.06 -13.81 -6.77
C ARG A 182 8.57 -13.60 -7.07
N GLY A 183 8.16 -12.42 -7.53
CA GLY A 183 6.74 -12.04 -7.67
C GLY A 183 6.21 -12.06 -9.11
N GLY A 184 7.08 -12.17 -10.12
CA GLY A 184 6.68 -12.01 -11.52
C GLY A 184 6.31 -10.57 -11.86
N LEU A 185 5.51 -10.40 -12.93
CA LEU A 185 5.12 -9.07 -13.44
C LEU A 185 3.81 -8.59 -12.78
N THR A 186 3.86 -7.44 -12.16
CA THR A 186 2.69 -6.68 -11.68
C THR A 186 2.01 -5.99 -12.86
N ARG A 187 0.67 -5.98 -12.87
CA ARG A 187 -0.15 -5.36 -13.91
C ARG A 187 -0.79 -4.07 -13.41
N ASN A 188 -0.98 -3.11 -14.31
CA ASN A 188 -1.75 -1.91 -14.00
C ASN A 188 -3.25 -2.30 -13.90
N PRO A 189 -3.97 -1.97 -12.79
CA PRO A 189 -5.36 -2.38 -12.59
C PRO A 189 -6.35 -1.72 -13.56
N TYR A 190 -6.02 -0.57 -14.14
CA TYR A 190 -6.85 0.14 -15.11
C TYR A 190 -6.66 -0.38 -16.54
N ALA A 191 -5.47 -0.96 -16.84
CA ALA A 191 -5.14 -1.48 -18.15
C ALA A 191 -4.18 -2.66 -17.97
N LEU A 192 -4.70 -3.89 -17.98
CA LEU A 192 -3.97 -5.11 -17.60
C LEU A 192 -2.79 -5.44 -18.54
N ASP A 193 -2.74 -4.84 -19.71
CA ASP A 193 -1.66 -4.93 -20.71
C ASP A 193 -0.62 -3.81 -20.54
N ARG A 194 -0.76 -2.95 -19.56
CA ARG A 194 0.15 -1.81 -19.30
C ARG A 194 0.99 -2.03 -18.05
N ASN A 195 2.17 -1.39 -18.08
CA ASN A 195 3.08 -1.38 -16.96
C ASN A 195 2.57 -0.44 -15.84
N PRO A 196 2.61 -0.85 -14.57
CA PRO A 196 2.19 0.00 -13.44
C PRO A 196 3.26 1.00 -13.01
N CYS A 197 4.36 1.17 -13.77
CA CYS A 197 5.58 1.84 -13.34
C CYS A 197 6.20 1.16 -12.10
N GLY A 198 7.21 1.76 -11.53
CA GLY A 198 7.92 1.25 -10.35
C GLY A 198 8.93 2.26 -9.81
N SER A 199 9.69 1.81 -8.83
CA SER A 199 9.84 0.42 -8.37
C SER A 199 8.77 -0.03 -7.38
N SER A 200 7.95 0.84 -6.74
CA SER A 200 6.85 0.45 -5.86
C SER A 200 5.59 0.00 -6.63
N ALA A 201 5.80 -0.83 -7.66
CA ALA A 201 4.79 -1.24 -8.63
C ALA A 201 3.58 -1.92 -7.99
N GLY A 202 3.85 -2.91 -7.13
CA GLY A 202 2.80 -3.65 -6.44
C GLY A 202 2.03 -2.77 -5.45
N THR A 203 2.70 -1.85 -4.75
CA THR A 203 2.01 -0.91 -3.86
C THR A 203 1.05 -0.03 -4.67
N GLY A 204 1.51 0.55 -5.79
CA GLY A 204 0.66 1.35 -6.68
C GLY A 204 -0.56 0.57 -7.16
N ALA A 205 -0.34 -0.60 -7.76
CA ALA A 205 -1.43 -1.43 -8.29
C ALA A 205 -2.39 -1.92 -7.19
N ALA A 206 -1.88 -2.33 -6.02
CA ALA A 206 -2.70 -2.82 -4.92
C ALA A 206 -3.63 -1.74 -4.34
N ILE A 207 -3.10 -0.54 -4.11
CA ILE A 207 -3.91 0.55 -3.54
C ILE A 207 -4.93 1.07 -4.56
N ALA A 208 -4.57 1.18 -5.83
CA ALA A 208 -5.51 1.53 -6.90
C ALA A 208 -6.64 0.51 -7.06
N ALA A 209 -6.35 -0.79 -6.86
CA ALA A 209 -7.36 -1.85 -6.89
C ALA A 209 -8.10 -2.03 -5.55
N SER A 210 -7.91 -1.17 -4.57
CA SER A 210 -8.49 -1.26 -3.23
C SER A 210 -8.21 -2.61 -2.56
N LEU A 211 -6.96 -3.11 -2.63
CA LEU A 211 -6.51 -4.34 -1.95
C LEU A 211 -6.02 -4.07 -0.51
N ALA A 212 -5.87 -2.81 -0.16
CA ALA A 212 -5.70 -2.29 1.19
C ALA A 212 -6.17 -0.83 1.24
N THR A 213 -6.26 -0.27 2.44
CA THR A 213 -6.66 1.15 2.61
C THR A 213 -5.54 2.07 2.17
N VAL A 214 -4.32 1.81 2.63
CA VAL A 214 -3.12 2.59 2.37
C VAL A 214 -1.93 1.67 2.13
N GLY A 215 -0.90 2.19 1.45
CA GLY A 215 0.33 1.47 1.19
C GLY A 215 1.57 2.34 1.43
N ILE A 216 2.70 1.66 1.63
CA ILE A 216 4.00 2.29 1.76
C ILE A 216 4.88 1.83 0.61
N GLY A 217 5.44 2.81 -0.09
CA GLY A 217 6.51 2.63 -1.08
C GLY A 217 7.85 3.15 -0.59
N THR A 218 8.87 2.99 -1.41
CA THR A 218 10.17 3.64 -1.25
C THR A 218 10.56 4.33 -2.54
N GLU A 219 11.27 5.44 -2.43
CA GLU A 219 11.75 6.18 -3.59
C GLU A 219 13.18 6.66 -3.37
N THR A 220 13.97 6.44 -4.39
CA THR A 220 15.28 7.07 -4.59
C THR A 220 15.14 8.10 -5.70
N ASP A 221 14.58 7.66 -6.85
CA ASP A 221 14.29 8.47 -8.02
C ASP A 221 13.01 7.94 -8.70
N GLY A 222 11.88 8.62 -8.50
CA GLY A 222 10.59 8.33 -9.13
C GLY A 222 9.80 7.13 -8.58
N SER A 223 10.34 6.34 -7.64
CA SER A 223 9.77 5.01 -7.30
C SER A 223 8.51 5.02 -6.41
N ILE A 224 8.03 6.17 -5.93
CA ILE A 224 6.69 6.42 -5.37
C ILE A 224 5.88 7.22 -6.38
N THR A 225 6.47 8.31 -6.88
CA THR A 225 5.77 9.30 -7.70
C THR A 225 5.34 8.75 -9.05
N CYS A 226 6.17 7.93 -9.72
CA CYS A 226 5.78 7.31 -10.98
C CYS A 226 4.65 6.28 -10.82
N PRO A 227 4.75 5.23 -9.97
CA PRO A 227 3.67 4.27 -9.83
C PRO A 227 2.37 4.89 -9.29
N THR A 228 2.42 5.94 -8.46
CA THR A 228 1.19 6.63 -8.04
C THR A 228 0.58 7.43 -9.17
N SER A 229 1.38 8.10 -10.00
CA SER A 229 0.89 8.86 -11.15
C SER A 229 0.13 7.98 -12.13
N VAL A 230 0.74 6.85 -12.58
CA VAL A 230 0.12 5.98 -13.61
C VAL A 230 -1.00 5.09 -13.05
N ASN A 231 -1.15 5.00 -11.74
CA ASN A 231 -2.24 4.27 -11.08
C ASN A 231 -3.28 5.20 -10.42
N GLY A 232 -3.27 6.50 -10.72
CA GLY A 232 -4.29 7.45 -10.28
C GLY A 232 -4.34 7.65 -8.76
N LEU A 233 -3.19 7.66 -8.10
CA LEU A 233 -3.05 7.76 -6.64
C LEU A 233 -2.39 9.06 -6.21
N VAL A 234 -2.47 9.34 -4.92
CA VAL A 234 -1.65 10.33 -4.21
C VAL A 234 -0.39 9.64 -3.70
N GLY A 235 0.77 10.03 -4.24
CA GLY A 235 2.08 9.61 -3.75
C GLY A 235 2.81 10.77 -3.10
N LEU A 236 3.35 10.53 -1.92
CA LEU A 236 4.17 11.52 -1.23
C LEU A 236 5.57 10.97 -1.02
N LYS A 237 6.55 11.59 -1.72
CA LYS A 237 7.97 11.41 -1.42
C LYS A 237 8.39 12.49 -0.43
N PRO A 238 8.58 12.16 0.85
CA PRO A 238 9.02 13.14 1.84
C PRO A 238 10.46 13.59 1.58
N THR A 239 10.85 14.66 2.24
CA THR A 239 12.26 15.07 2.32
C THR A 239 13.08 13.93 2.96
N VAL A 240 14.24 13.63 2.38
CA VAL A 240 15.20 12.66 2.96
C VAL A 240 15.51 13.03 4.41
N GLY A 241 15.43 12.04 5.29
CA GLY A 241 15.61 12.23 6.73
C GLY A 241 14.36 12.60 7.52
N LEU A 242 13.17 12.75 6.88
CA LEU A 242 11.91 12.89 7.62
C LEU A 242 11.42 11.53 8.13
N ILE A 243 11.69 10.47 7.38
CA ILE A 243 11.35 9.08 7.71
C ILE A 243 12.65 8.27 7.76
N SER A 244 12.80 7.45 8.79
CA SER A 244 13.95 6.56 8.93
C SER A 244 13.98 5.51 7.82
N ARG A 245 15.20 5.22 7.35
CA ARG A 245 15.51 4.16 6.38
C ARG A 245 16.06 2.90 7.05
N ASP A 246 16.15 2.89 8.37
CA ASP A 246 16.58 1.71 9.13
C ASP A 246 15.62 0.54 8.89
N GLY A 247 16.17 -0.61 8.46
CA GLY A 247 15.40 -1.79 8.07
C GLY A 247 14.78 -1.69 6.65
N ILE A 248 15.31 -0.82 5.79
CA ILE A 248 14.94 -0.76 4.37
C ILE A 248 16.15 -1.16 3.52
N ILE A 249 15.98 -2.12 2.60
CA ILE A 249 17.02 -2.45 1.63
C ILE A 249 17.29 -1.21 0.78
N PRO A 250 18.53 -0.66 0.80
CA PRO A 250 18.83 0.64 0.22
C PRO A 250 19.12 0.60 -1.27
N ILE A 251 19.03 1.78 -1.91
CA ILE A 251 19.75 2.12 -3.14
C ILE A 251 20.80 3.17 -2.81
N SER A 252 20.38 4.31 -2.23
CA SER A 252 21.25 5.47 -2.06
C SER A 252 21.01 6.16 -0.71
N ALA A 253 22.02 6.26 0.10
CA ALA A 253 21.97 6.97 1.38
C ALA A 253 21.65 8.46 1.22
N SER A 254 21.97 9.05 0.07
CA SER A 254 21.74 10.47 -0.24
C SER A 254 20.31 10.76 -0.68
N GLN A 255 19.59 9.77 -1.25
CA GLN A 255 18.32 10.02 -1.93
C GLN A 255 17.15 9.19 -1.41
N ASP A 256 17.39 8.03 -0.76
CA ASP A 256 16.34 7.11 -0.33
C ASP A 256 15.41 7.71 0.71
N THR A 257 14.12 7.45 0.54
CA THR A 257 13.09 7.66 1.54
C THR A 257 11.95 6.65 1.38
N ALA A 258 11.21 6.38 2.44
CA ALA A 258 9.90 5.74 2.35
C ALA A 258 8.81 6.82 2.29
N GLY A 259 7.62 6.44 1.82
CA GLY A 259 6.50 7.37 1.81
C GLY A 259 5.16 6.71 1.51
N PRO A 260 4.05 7.41 1.86
CA PRO A 260 2.70 6.92 1.64
C PRO A 260 2.30 6.93 0.17
N MET A 261 1.56 5.89 -0.21
CA MET A 261 0.86 5.73 -1.48
C MET A 261 -0.61 5.46 -1.17
N THR A 262 -1.50 6.40 -1.48
CA THR A 262 -2.88 6.42 -1.00
C THR A 262 -3.83 6.93 -2.06
N ARG A 263 -5.15 6.83 -1.83
CA ARG A 263 -6.17 7.39 -2.73
C ARG A 263 -6.52 8.84 -2.42
N SER A 264 -6.22 9.32 -1.21
CA SER A 264 -6.51 10.70 -0.80
C SER A 264 -5.31 11.38 -0.14
N VAL A 265 -5.27 12.71 -0.21
CA VAL A 265 -4.26 13.52 0.51
C VAL A 265 -4.39 13.36 2.02
N ALA A 266 -5.62 13.22 2.52
CA ALA A 266 -5.86 13.02 3.95
C ALA A 266 -5.27 11.70 4.45
N ASP A 267 -5.41 10.61 3.69
CA ASP A 267 -4.80 9.33 4.04
C ASP A 267 -3.27 9.41 3.99
N ALA A 268 -2.69 10.13 3.02
CA ALA A 268 -1.25 10.36 2.95
C ALA A 268 -0.74 11.13 4.18
N ALA A 269 -1.47 12.15 4.62
CA ALA A 269 -1.16 12.92 5.82
C ALA A 269 -1.23 12.06 7.09
N ALA A 270 -2.28 11.22 7.23
CA ALA A 270 -2.44 10.31 8.36
C ALA A 270 -1.29 9.29 8.46
N VAL A 271 -0.87 8.73 7.32
CA VAL A 271 0.27 7.80 7.26
C VAL A 271 1.57 8.53 7.59
N LEU A 272 1.82 9.70 6.98
CA LEU A 272 3.03 10.49 7.24
C LEU A 272 3.16 10.83 8.74
N GLN A 273 2.07 11.24 9.36
CA GLN A 273 2.01 11.55 10.80
C GLN A 273 2.43 10.35 11.66
N ALA A 274 2.08 9.15 11.26
CA ALA A 274 2.42 7.94 12.00
C ALA A 274 3.90 7.57 11.88
N ILE A 275 4.50 7.74 10.69
CA ILE A 275 5.84 7.20 10.38
C ILE A 275 6.98 8.22 10.48
N ALA A 276 6.70 9.52 10.43
CA ALA A 276 7.71 10.57 10.56
C ALA A 276 8.19 10.68 12.01
N ALA A 277 9.49 10.44 12.24
CA ALA A 277 10.12 10.58 13.54
C ALA A 277 11.66 10.51 13.43
N PRO A 278 12.40 11.11 14.38
CA PRO A 278 13.83 10.86 14.49
C PRO A 278 14.11 9.42 14.93
N ASP A 279 15.15 8.85 14.35
CA ASP A 279 15.65 7.51 14.66
C ASP A 279 17.14 7.57 14.92
N PRO A 280 17.63 7.16 16.11
CA PRO A 280 19.06 7.13 16.42
C PRO A 280 19.87 6.22 15.50
N GLN A 281 19.25 5.23 14.84
CA GLN A 281 19.91 4.31 13.91
C GLN A 281 20.04 4.90 12.49
N ASP A 282 19.29 5.95 12.15
CA ASP A 282 19.42 6.68 10.89
C ASP A 282 19.79 8.15 11.13
N PRO A 283 21.09 8.51 11.06
CA PRO A 283 21.57 9.88 11.33
C PRO A 283 20.93 10.96 10.43
N ALA A 284 20.42 10.59 9.25
CA ALA A 284 19.74 11.54 8.38
C ALA A 284 18.48 12.12 9.05
N THR A 285 17.88 11.38 9.99
CA THR A 285 16.65 11.80 10.70
C THR A 285 16.91 12.75 11.88
N ALA A 286 18.16 13.12 12.16
CA ALA A 286 18.51 13.96 13.30
C ALA A 286 17.77 15.32 13.35
N LYS A 287 17.28 15.79 12.20
CA LYS A 287 16.49 17.02 12.08
C LYS A 287 14.96 16.76 11.92
N ALA A 288 14.53 15.51 11.95
CA ALA A 288 13.11 15.20 11.95
C ALA A 288 12.44 15.74 13.23
N PRO A 289 11.16 16.14 13.17
CA PRO A 289 10.44 16.60 14.36
C PRO A 289 10.44 15.54 15.47
N ALA A 290 10.89 15.91 16.66
CA ALA A 290 10.93 15.02 17.82
C ALA A 290 9.53 14.64 18.32
N THR A 291 8.54 15.50 18.07
CA THR A 291 7.12 15.26 18.37
C THR A 291 6.37 15.06 17.07
N SER A 292 5.33 14.21 17.11
CA SER A 292 4.48 14.01 15.95
C SER A 292 3.84 15.33 15.50
N VAL A 293 3.94 15.62 14.21
CA VAL A 293 3.29 16.76 13.58
C VAL A 293 1.90 16.35 13.14
N ASP A 294 0.88 17.11 13.52
CA ASP A 294 -0.49 16.89 13.04
C ASP A 294 -0.66 17.45 11.62
N TYR A 295 -0.28 16.64 10.62
CA TYR A 295 -0.42 17.01 9.22
C TYR A 295 -1.88 17.14 8.79
N LEU A 296 -2.81 16.41 9.42
CA LEU A 296 -4.24 16.47 9.11
C LEU A 296 -4.83 17.84 9.45
N ALA A 297 -4.39 18.46 10.55
CA ALA A 297 -4.84 19.80 10.95
C ALA A 297 -4.48 20.90 9.94
N HIS A 298 -3.51 20.64 9.04
CA HIS A 298 -3.09 21.57 8.00
C HIS A 298 -3.89 21.44 6.69
N LEU A 299 -4.76 20.45 6.55
CA LEU A 299 -5.61 20.26 5.37
C LEU A 299 -6.83 21.19 5.45
N LYS A 300 -6.68 22.42 4.95
CA LYS A 300 -7.73 23.45 4.97
C LYS A 300 -8.19 23.75 3.54
N PRO A 301 -9.51 23.87 3.29
CA PRO A 301 -10.06 24.15 1.96
C PRO A 301 -9.54 25.44 1.31
N ASP A 302 -9.16 26.44 2.11
CA ASP A 302 -8.72 27.76 1.66
C ASP A 302 -7.20 27.95 1.70
N SER A 303 -6.41 26.88 1.90
CA SER A 303 -4.94 26.93 2.00
C SER A 303 -4.25 27.50 0.75
N LEU A 304 -4.92 27.46 -0.40
CA LEU A 304 -4.39 28.01 -1.66
C LEU A 304 -4.60 29.52 -1.81
N ARG A 305 -5.44 30.15 -0.97
CA ARG A 305 -5.70 31.59 -1.04
C ARG A 305 -4.43 32.39 -0.72
N GLY A 306 -3.96 33.16 -1.70
CA GLY A 306 -2.73 33.94 -1.59
C GLY A 306 -1.43 33.13 -1.72
N ALA A 307 -1.51 31.80 -1.92
CA ALA A 307 -0.34 30.99 -2.19
C ALA A 307 0.32 31.38 -3.52
N ARG A 308 1.65 31.37 -3.56
CA ARG A 308 2.44 31.60 -4.77
C ARG A 308 3.10 30.28 -5.19
N LEU A 309 2.72 29.76 -6.34
CA LEU A 309 3.16 28.45 -6.87
C LEU A 309 3.99 28.63 -8.14
N GLY A 310 5.14 27.97 -8.19
CA GLY A 310 5.94 27.85 -9.40
C GLY A 310 5.48 26.66 -10.24
N LEU A 311 5.19 26.88 -11.50
CA LEU A 311 4.91 25.81 -12.47
C LEU A 311 6.16 25.56 -13.28
N LEU A 312 6.78 24.39 -13.08
CA LEU A 312 7.91 23.94 -13.90
C LEU A 312 7.40 23.49 -15.27
N ARG A 313 7.94 24.03 -16.33
CA ARG A 313 7.73 23.50 -17.67
C ARG A 313 8.54 22.22 -17.81
N ASN A 314 7.82 21.12 -18.05
CA ASN A 314 8.40 19.80 -18.27
C ASN A 314 8.25 19.44 -19.77
N PRO A 315 9.20 18.76 -20.40
CA PRO A 315 9.10 18.24 -21.77
C PRO A 315 7.80 17.45 -22.06
N LEU A 316 7.24 16.76 -21.06
CA LEU A 316 5.97 16.05 -21.17
C LEU A 316 4.77 16.96 -21.53
N ARG A 317 4.90 18.29 -21.44
CA ARG A 317 3.87 19.24 -21.91
C ARG A 317 3.71 19.24 -23.44
N GLU A 318 4.61 18.64 -24.16
CA GLU A 318 4.48 18.45 -25.61
C GLU A 318 3.36 17.45 -25.97
N ASP A 319 3.00 16.54 -25.05
CA ASP A 319 1.81 15.70 -25.23
C ASP A 319 0.53 16.51 -24.94
N PRO A 320 -0.34 16.71 -25.95
CA PRO A 320 -1.52 17.54 -25.83
C PRO A 320 -2.52 17.03 -24.77
N THR A 321 -2.54 15.72 -24.50
CA THR A 321 -3.41 15.13 -23.47
C THR A 321 -2.92 15.51 -22.07
N ILE A 322 -1.63 15.39 -21.84
CA ILE A 322 -1.00 15.77 -20.57
C ILE A 322 -1.09 17.30 -20.37
N ALA A 323 -0.81 18.08 -21.42
CA ALA A 323 -0.93 19.54 -21.38
C ALA A 323 -2.34 19.97 -20.95
N ALA A 324 -3.38 19.38 -21.51
CA ALA A 324 -4.77 19.71 -21.18
C ALA A 324 -5.13 19.37 -19.71
N VAL A 325 -4.60 18.29 -19.15
CA VAL A 325 -4.78 17.95 -17.73
C VAL A 325 -4.09 18.99 -16.84
N LEU A 326 -2.85 19.34 -17.18
CA LEU A 326 -2.07 20.32 -16.43
C LEU A 326 -2.70 21.71 -16.47
N ASP A 327 -3.23 22.14 -17.63
CA ASP A 327 -3.91 23.43 -17.79
C ASP A 327 -5.19 23.49 -16.91
N ARG A 328 -5.96 22.42 -16.84
CA ARG A 328 -7.11 22.34 -15.92
C ARG A 328 -6.69 22.44 -14.44
N ALA A 329 -5.59 21.77 -14.07
CA ALA A 329 -5.05 21.86 -12.71
C ALA A 329 -4.62 23.31 -12.40
N VAL A 330 -3.92 24.00 -13.31
CA VAL A 330 -3.54 25.41 -13.15
C VAL A 330 -4.76 26.32 -13.02
N GLN A 331 -5.80 26.11 -13.81
CA GLN A 331 -7.06 26.87 -13.69
C GLN A 331 -7.70 26.67 -12.31
N THR A 332 -7.74 25.42 -11.82
CA THR A 332 -8.27 25.10 -10.48
C THR A 332 -7.48 25.80 -9.37
N LEU A 333 -6.15 25.77 -9.44
CA LEU A 333 -5.28 26.45 -8.47
C LEU A 333 -5.52 27.95 -8.44
N ARG A 334 -5.64 28.59 -9.63
CA ARG A 334 -5.94 30.03 -9.74
C ARG A 334 -7.33 30.37 -9.23
N ALA A 335 -8.33 29.54 -9.55
CA ALA A 335 -9.71 29.73 -9.05
C ALA A 335 -9.78 29.60 -7.50
N ALA A 336 -8.92 28.78 -6.90
CA ALA A 336 -8.78 28.64 -5.46
C ALA A 336 -7.98 29.80 -4.82
N GLY A 337 -7.54 30.81 -5.59
CA GLY A 337 -6.87 32.02 -5.11
C GLY A 337 -5.34 31.95 -5.10
N ALA A 338 -4.72 30.95 -5.72
CA ALA A 338 -3.28 30.89 -5.88
C ALA A 338 -2.78 31.72 -7.07
N THR A 339 -1.60 32.30 -6.91
CA THR A 339 -0.83 32.90 -8.02
C THR A 339 0.08 31.83 -8.60
N VAL A 340 -0.14 31.42 -9.86
CA VAL A 340 0.69 30.42 -10.54
C VAL A 340 1.63 31.15 -11.52
N VAL A 341 2.95 31.01 -11.29
CA VAL A 341 4.02 31.59 -12.09
C VAL A 341 4.76 30.48 -12.83
N GLU A 342 4.93 30.61 -14.12
CA GLU A 342 5.76 29.66 -14.88
C GLU A 342 7.24 29.90 -14.59
N THR A 343 7.97 28.81 -14.40
CA THR A 343 9.41 28.82 -14.12
C THR A 343 10.08 27.63 -14.81
N ALA A 344 11.38 27.65 -14.89
CA ALA A 344 12.19 26.55 -15.44
C ALA A 344 13.22 26.09 -14.41
N LEU A 345 13.50 24.79 -14.42
CA LEU A 345 14.61 24.23 -13.66
C LEU A 345 15.90 24.44 -14.46
N VAL A 346 16.73 25.40 -14.04
CA VAL A 346 17.97 25.77 -14.76
C VAL A 346 19.04 24.69 -14.82
N THR A 347 18.86 23.64 -13.99
CA THR A 347 19.77 22.50 -13.86
C THR A 347 19.22 21.22 -14.49
N ASP A 348 18.07 21.29 -15.17
CA ASP A 348 17.43 20.14 -15.84
C ASP A 348 18.41 19.43 -16.77
N GLY A 349 18.54 18.09 -16.63
CA GLY A 349 19.44 17.26 -17.43
C GLY A 349 20.95 17.45 -17.20
N LYS A 350 21.37 18.29 -16.25
CA LYS A 350 22.80 18.59 -16.06
C LYS A 350 23.54 17.63 -15.14
N TRP A 351 22.83 16.86 -14.35
CA TRP A 351 23.44 15.98 -13.33
C TRP A 351 23.17 14.49 -13.52
N ASP A 352 22.44 14.07 -14.55
CA ASP A 352 22.01 12.67 -14.74
C ASP A 352 23.19 11.68 -14.65
N ALA A 353 24.32 11.98 -15.30
CA ALA A 353 25.50 11.11 -15.25
C ALA A 353 26.16 11.08 -13.86
N ALA A 354 26.18 12.21 -13.16
CA ALA A 354 26.71 12.30 -11.80
C ALA A 354 25.81 11.57 -10.81
N GLU A 355 24.52 11.73 -10.93
CA GLU A 355 23.51 11.01 -10.14
C GLU A 355 23.64 9.51 -10.31
N GLN A 356 23.68 9.01 -11.55
CA GLN A 356 23.86 7.58 -11.83
C GLN A 356 25.11 7.01 -11.15
N MET A 357 26.21 7.77 -11.15
CA MET A 357 27.46 7.35 -10.48
C MET A 357 27.27 7.27 -8.95
N VAL A 358 26.63 8.27 -8.35
CA VAL A 358 26.31 8.26 -6.90
C VAL A 358 25.46 7.05 -6.56
N LEU A 359 24.39 6.80 -7.30
CA LEU A 359 23.48 5.68 -7.05
C LEU A 359 24.20 4.34 -7.13
N LEU A 360 25.08 4.11 -8.12
CA LEU A 360 25.84 2.86 -8.26
C LEU A 360 26.82 2.64 -7.10
N VAL A 361 27.53 3.68 -6.68
CA VAL A 361 28.49 3.60 -5.58
C VAL A 361 27.79 3.36 -4.26
N GLU A 362 26.74 4.14 -3.98
CA GLU A 362 25.98 4.05 -2.73
C GLU A 362 25.17 2.75 -2.65
N PHE A 363 24.62 2.24 -3.76
CA PHE A 363 23.96 0.94 -3.80
C PHE A 363 24.87 -0.18 -3.36
N LYS A 364 26.08 -0.26 -3.94
CA LYS A 364 27.06 -1.29 -3.56
C LYS A 364 27.41 -1.22 -2.07
N ALA A 365 27.73 -0.03 -1.58
CA ALA A 365 28.13 0.16 -0.19
C ALA A 365 26.95 -0.10 0.77
N GLY A 366 25.79 0.45 0.48
CA GLY A 366 24.59 0.33 1.30
C GLY A 366 24.05 -1.09 1.36
N LEU A 367 23.96 -1.78 0.20
CA LEU A 367 23.48 -3.16 0.15
C LEU A 367 24.42 -4.09 0.93
N ASN A 368 25.75 -3.98 0.75
CA ASN A 368 26.70 -4.78 1.52
C ASN A 368 26.55 -4.55 3.02
N ALA A 369 26.39 -3.29 3.45
CA ALA A 369 26.18 -2.97 4.87
C ALA A 369 24.85 -3.54 5.38
N TYR A 370 23.77 -3.43 4.60
CA TYR A 370 22.47 -4.01 4.97
C TYR A 370 22.58 -5.53 5.15
N LEU A 371 23.13 -6.26 4.17
CA LEU A 371 23.28 -7.71 4.23
C LEU A 371 24.10 -8.16 5.44
N GLN A 372 25.21 -7.48 5.72
CA GLN A 372 26.06 -7.76 6.89
C GLN A 372 25.32 -7.50 8.21
N ASN A 373 24.71 -6.33 8.36
CA ASN A 373 24.06 -5.91 9.60
C ASN A 373 22.80 -6.73 9.93
N HIS A 374 22.15 -7.28 8.92
CA HIS A 374 20.93 -8.10 9.08
C HIS A 374 21.22 -9.61 8.97
N HIS A 375 22.50 -10.02 8.85
CA HIS A 375 22.89 -11.43 8.66
C HIS A 375 22.15 -12.11 7.50
N ALA A 376 21.89 -11.35 6.44
CA ALA A 376 21.27 -11.87 5.22
C ALA A 376 22.28 -12.72 4.42
N PRO A 377 21.82 -13.72 3.65
CA PRO A 377 22.69 -14.60 2.87
C PRO A 377 23.48 -13.88 1.78
#